data_534efbb573e9647191d69c98310ee86f
#
_entry.id   534efbb573e9647191d69c98310ee86f
#
_cell.length_a   1.000
_cell.length_b   1.000
_cell.length_c   1.000
_cell.angle_alpha   90.00
_cell.angle_beta   90.00
_cell.angle_gamma   90.00
#
_symmetry.space_group_name_H-M   'P 1'
#
loop_
_entity.id
_entity.type
_entity.pdbx_description
1 polymer ?
#
loop_
_entity_poly.entity_id
_entity_poly.type
_entity_poly.pdbx_seq_one_letter_code
_entity_poly.pdbx_strand_id
1 'polypeptide(L)'
;SSRIVEDATGSLRIARRAAEACRVAVDGRHAECVRDVSDAVVETTRKGLKSLMFVVEKTLTGLQRRADFKPNEEEMETWTRFPGQEPTPACAAALALVREAYDVAAECLAPDESVESSVRQEKSDEGFFDANIRTFAEECAAMLHKTVLAHVARFHHTATGALQLKRDVGEFDAFVRSICARKSSPASRAWRDALDRCNALIIPAHALPELLRETRAAAVADAEAERARREIEEAGGLGEKDGDTAGDDGDTAGGDEEERRARVAKEAGDAAVQEMVRIIHLRADFHPSMLKVQSPKKDDAE
;
A
#
# COMPACT_ATOMS: atom_id res chain seq x y z
N SER A 1 -2.10 0.48 -25.78
CA SER A 1 -1.52 0.08 -24.48
C SER A 1 -0.05 -0.32 -24.63
N SER A 2 0.30 -1.16 -25.61
CA SER A 2 1.67 -1.64 -25.85
C SER A 2 2.72 -0.52 -25.95
N ARG A 3 2.45 0.56 -26.69
CA ARG A 3 3.41 1.66 -26.88
C ARG A 3 3.83 2.39 -25.59
N ILE A 4 2.93 2.54 -24.61
CA ILE A 4 3.24 3.27 -23.36
C ILE A 4 4.09 2.39 -22.45
N VAL A 5 3.81 1.09 -22.43
CA VAL A 5 4.64 0.11 -21.73
C VAL A 5 6.02 0.03 -22.40
N GLU A 6 6.08 0.01 -23.73
CA GLU A 6 7.34 0.06 -24.50
C GLU A 6 8.14 1.33 -24.24
N ASP A 7 7.51 2.51 -24.13
CA ASP A 7 8.19 3.77 -23.82
C ASP A 7 8.74 3.79 -22.38
N ALA A 8 7.96 3.29 -21.41
CA ALA A 8 8.41 3.17 -20.02
C ALA A 8 9.56 2.17 -19.88
N THR A 9 9.48 1.02 -20.57
CA THR A 9 10.54 0.00 -20.57
C THR A 9 11.77 0.45 -21.36
N GLY A 10 11.58 1.19 -22.44
CA GLY A 10 12.66 1.84 -23.19
C GLY A 10 13.46 2.80 -22.30
N SER A 11 12.77 3.63 -21.54
CA SER A 11 13.37 4.56 -20.58
C SER A 11 14.13 3.85 -19.46
N LEU A 12 13.59 2.76 -18.91
CA LEU A 12 14.28 1.93 -17.90
C LEU A 12 15.55 1.25 -18.46
N ARG A 13 15.48 0.74 -19.70
CA ARG A 13 16.67 0.13 -20.37
C ARG A 13 17.76 1.17 -20.62
N ILE A 14 17.41 2.39 -21.02
CA ILE A 14 18.36 3.49 -21.21
C ILE A 14 18.99 3.87 -19.87
N ALA A 15 18.18 4.01 -18.82
CA ALA A 15 18.67 4.33 -17.48
C ALA A 15 19.61 3.26 -16.93
N ARG A 16 19.31 1.97 -17.15
CA ARG A 16 20.22 0.85 -16.80
C ARG A 16 21.55 0.96 -17.53
N ARG A 17 21.54 1.11 -18.86
CA ARG A 17 22.79 1.24 -19.65
C ARG A 17 23.62 2.44 -19.22
N ALA A 18 22.98 3.57 -18.90
CA ALA A 18 23.67 4.74 -18.37
C ALA A 18 24.29 4.47 -16.99
N ALA A 19 23.59 3.80 -16.09
CA ALA A 19 24.09 3.40 -14.78
C ALA A 19 25.27 2.43 -14.89
N GLU A 20 25.22 1.44 -15.81
CA GLU A 20 26.30 0.50 -16.08
C GLU A 20 27.54 1.21 -16.69
N ALA A 21 27.34 2.09 -17.66
CA ALA A 21 28.43 2.87 -18.26
C ALA A 21 29.12 3.76 -17.21
N CYS A 22 28.36 4.38 -16.30
CA CYS A 22 28.93 5.15 -15.20
C CYS A 22 29.64 4.28 -14.16
N ARG A 23 29.18 3.07 -13.92
CA ARG A 23 29.77 2.11 -12.98
C ARG A 23 31.16 1.67 -13.45
N VAL A 24 31.35 1.47 -14.76
CA VAL A 24 32.64 1.14 -15.38
C VAL A 24 33.61 2.32 -15.38
N ALA A 25 33.13 3.56 -15.41
CA ALA A 25 33.94 4.78 -15.45
C ALA A 25 34.36 5.31 -14.07
N VAL A 26 33.84 4.74 -12.97
CA VAL A 26 34.02 5.31 -11.62
C VAL A 26 35.12 4.63 -10.84
N ASP A 27 36.33 5.07 -11.07
CA ASP A 27 37.44 4.97 -10.14
C ASP A 27 37.33 6.17 -9.16
N GLY A 28 36.76 5.96 -7.98
CA GLY A 28 36.76 6.80 -6.75
C GLY A 28 36.60 8.32 -6.81
N ARG A 29 36.65 8.96 -7.98
CA ARG A 29 36.69 10.42 -8.14
C ARG A 29 35.39 11.08 -8.63
N HIS A 30 34.31 10.31 -8.87
CA HIS A 30 33.08 10.83 -9.48
C HIS A 30 31.80 10.52 -8.68
N ALA A 31 31.89 10.58 -7.36
CA ALA A 31 30.74 10.37 -6.47
C ALA A 31 29.50 11.26 -6.81
N GLU A 32 29.77 12.44 -7.36
CA GLU A 32 28.73 13.38 -7.80
C GLU A 32 28.01 12.87 -9.06
N CYS A 33 28.75 12.40 -10.05
CA CYS A 33 28.19 11.81 -11.28
C CYS A 33 27.39 10.55 -11.00
N VAL A 34 27.83 9.70 -10.08
CA VAL A 34 27.09 8.51 -9.64
C VAL A 34 25.76 8.90 -8.99
N ARG A 35 25.76 9.96 -8.17
CA ARG A 35 24.55 10.48 -7.55
C ARG A 35 23.58 11.01 -8.60
N ASP A 36 24.04 11.85 -9.53
CA ASP A 36 23.22 12.44 -10.58
C ASP A 36 22.58 11.36 -11.47
N VAL A 37 23.32 10.31 -11.81
CA VAL A 37 22.81 9.17 -12.56
C VAL A 37 21.80 8.38 -11.73
N SER A 38 22.07 8.14 -10.46
CA SER A 38 21.15 7.46 -9.55
C SER A 38 19.83 8.23 -9.43
N ASP A 39 19.90 9.55 -9.24
CA ASP A 39 18.73 10.42 -9.16
C ASP A 39 17.93 10.44 -10.47
N ALA A 40 18.63 10.45 -11.62
CA ALA A 40 17.99 10.37 -12.93
C ALA A 40 17.29 9.02 -13.16
N VAL A 41 17.86 7.91 -12.69
CA VAL A 41 17.24 6.57 -12.74
C VAL A 41 15.99 6.54 -11.89
N VAL A 42 16.07 7.01 -10.65
CA VAL A 42 14.91 7.06 -9.72
C VAL A 42 13.79 7.92 -10.32
N GLU A 43 14.10 9.10 -10.84
CA GLU A 43 13.10 9.99 -11.44
C GLU A 43 12.46 9.38 -12.70
N THR A 44 13.26 8.71 -13.55
CA THR A 44 12.77 8.03 -14.76
C THR A 44 11.84 6.87 -14.40
N THR A 45 12.22 6.07 -13.41
CA THR A 45 11.43 4.97 -12.88
C THR A 45 10.08 5.49 -12.33
N ARG A 46 10.13 6.57 -11.57
CA ARG A 46 8.92 7.20 -11.01
C ARG A 46 8.00 7.76 -12.11
N LYS A 47 8.55 8.34 -13.17
CA LYS A 47 7.77 8.77 -14.35
C LYS A 47 7.14 7.59 -15.08
N GLY A 48 7.87 6.49 -15.24
CA GLY A 48 7.37 5.25 -15.82
C GLY A 48 6.19 4.69 -15.01
N LEU A 49 6.32 4.62 -13.68
CA LEU A 49 5.25 4.19 -12.78
C LEU A 49 4.01 5.10 -12.86
N LYS A 50 4.19 6.43 -12.90
CA LYS A 50 3.08 7.38 -13.08
C LYS A 50 2.34 7.13 -14.39
N SER A 51 3.06 6.89 -15.48
CA SER A 51 2.47 6.56 -16.79
C SER A 51 1.71 5.24 -16.75
N LEU A 52 2.27 4.22 -16.10
CA LEU A 52 1.58 2.94 -15.89
C LEU A 52 0.28 3.13 -15.11
N MET A 53 0.31 3.86 -13.99
CA MET A 53 -0.88 4.12 -13.18
C MET A 53 -1.95 4.90 -13.95
N PHE A 54 -1.55 5.83 -14.81
CA PHE A 54 -2.49 6.51 -15.70
C PHE A 54 -3.19 5.52 -16.66
N VAL A 55 -2.47 4.55 -17.22
CA VAL A 55 -3.06 3.51 -18.08
C VAL A 55 -3.96 2.59 -17.28
N VAL A 56 -3.56 2.18 -16.08
CA VAL A 56 -4.37 1.40 -15.14
C VAL A 56 -5.68 2.14 -14.83
N GLU A 57 -5.62 3.42 -14.48
CA GLU A 57 -6.82 4.24 -14.21
C GLU A 57 -7.74 4.31 -15.43
N LYS A 58 -7.18 4.51 -16.62
CA LYS A 58 -7.93 4.51 -17.89
C LYS A 58 -8.61 3.16 -18.14
N THR A 59 -7.91 2.05 -17.90
CA THR A 59 -8.43 0.71 -18.07
C THR A 59 -9.57 0.43 -17.10
N LEU A 60 -9.36 0.73 -15.81
CA LEU A 60 -10.41 0.62 -14.79
C LEU A 60 -11.63 1.46 -15.18
N THR A 61 -11.43 2.73 -15.53
CA THR A 61 -12.53 3.65 -15.88
C THR A 61 -13.27 3.22 -17.16
N GLY A 62 -12.57 2.65 -18.13
CA GLY A 62 -13.16 2.25 -19.41
C GLY A 62 -13.88 0.91 -19.36
N LEU A 63 -13.50 -0.01 -18.48
CA LEU A 63 -14.06 -1.36 -18.41
C LEU A 63 -14.98 -1.58 -17.22
N GLN A 64 -14.84 -0.79 -16.12
CA GLN A 64 -15.67 -0.96 -14.94
C GLN A 64 -17.09 -0.49 -15.21
N ARG A 65 -18.03 -1.36 -14.93
CA ARG A 65 -19.47 -1.06 -15.06
C ARG A 65 -20.04 -0.70 -13.70
N ARG A 66 -21.00 0.21 -13.68
CA ARG A 66 -21.73 0.53 -12.45
C ARG A 66 -22.44 -0.69 -11.86
N ALA A 67 -22.96 -1.56 -12.73
CA ALA A 67 -23.63 -2.79 -12.35
C ALA A 67 -22.72 -3.77 -11.57
N ASP A 68 -21.41 -3.75 -11.80
CA ASP A 68 -20.47 -4.62 -11.08
C ASP A 68 -20.50 -4.36 -9.56
N PHE A 69 -20.79 -3.12 -9.14
CA PHE A 69 -20.82 -2.71 -7.74
C PHE A 69 -22.22 -2.34 -7.24
N LYS A 70 -23.14 -2.02 -8.14
CA LYS A 70 -24.52 -1.70 -7.83
C LYS A 70 -25.45 -2.32 -8.88
N PRO A 71 -25.58 -3.66 -8.89
CA PRO A 71 -26.50 -4.33 -9.80
C PRO A 71 -27.95 -3.94 -9.47
N ASN A 72 -28.81 -3.87 -10.48
CA ASN A 72 -30.24 -3.81 -10.31
C ASN A 72 -30.83 -5.25 -10.20
N GLU A 73 -32.13 -5.38 -9.89
CA GLU A 73 -32.77 -6.68 -9.72
C GLU A 73 -32.73 -7.53 -11.02
N GLU A 74 -32.97 -6.91 -12.18
CA GLU A 74 -32.92 -7.58 -13.49
C GLU A 74 -31.50 -8.07 -13.83
N GLU A 75 -30.48 -7.28 -13.51
CA GLU A 75 -29.09 -7.65 -13.68
C GLU A 75 -28.71 -8.81 -12.76
N MET A 76 -29.22 -8.83 -11.53
CA MET A 76 -28.99 -9.93 -10.59
C MET A 76 -29.61 -11.26 -11.07
N GLU A 77 -30.79 -11.22 -11.69
CA GLU A 77 -31.42 -12.41 -12.29
C GLU A 77 -30.64 -12.97 -13.46
N THR A 78 -29.92 -12.10 -14.22
CA THR A 78 -29.10 -12.49 -15.35
C THR A 78 -27.69 -12.94 -14.97
N TRP A 79 -27.29 -12.77 -13.72
CA TRP A 79 -25.99 -13.21 -13.25
C TRP A 79 -25.89 -14.73 -13.27
N THR A 80 -25.18 -15.25 -14.24
CA THR A 80 -24.88 -16.68 -14.37
C THR A 80 -23.87 -17.16 -13.33
N ARG A 81 -23.24 -16.25 -12.59
CA ARG A 81 -22.23 -16.52 -11.57
C ARG A 81 -22.52 -15.72 -10.29
N PHE A 82 -22.21 -16.31 -9.15
CA PHE A 82 -22.32 -15.61 -7.88
C PHE A 82 -21.31 -14.45 -7.81
N PRO A 83 -21.71 -13.26 -7.31
CA PRO A 83 -20.81 -12.14 -7.10
C PRO A 83 -19.62 -12.55 -6.22
N GLY A 84 -18.43 -12.08 -6.60
CA GLY A 84 -17.21 -12.36 -5.86
C GLY A 84 -16.54 -13.72 -6.15
N GLN A 85 -17.01 -14.49 -7.14
CA GLN A 85 -16.30 -15.70 -7.57
C GLN A 85 -15.07 -15.40 -8.46
N GLU A 86 -15.23 -14.48 -9.40
CA GLU A 86 -14.18 -14.06 -10.32
C GLU A 86 -13.98 -12.55 -10.22
N PRO A 87 -12.77 -12.04 -10.48
CA PRO A 87 -12.55 -10.61 -10.55
C PRO A 87 -13.33 -9.97 -11.72
N THR A 88 -13.65 -8.69 -11.60
CA THR A 88 -14.24 -7.96 -12.73
C THR A 88 -13.30 -7.92 -13.93
N PRO A 89 -13.82 -7.81 -15.16
CA PRO A 89 -12.98 -7.63 -16.36
C PRO A 89 -12.05 -6.42 -16.25
N ALA A 90 -12.49 -5.36 -15.57
CA ALA A 90 -11.68 -4.18 -15.29
C ALA A 90 -10.48 -4.51 -14.38
N CYS A 91 -10.73 -5.23 -13.29
CA CYS A 91 -9.67 -5.68 -12.38
C CYS A 91 -8.69 -6.61 -13.10
N ALA A 92 -9.17 -7.63 -13.81
CA ALA A 92 -8.34 -8.58 -14.53
C ALA A 92 -7.43 -7.90 -15.57
N ALA A 93 -7.99 -6.95 -16.36
CA ALA A 93 -7.22 -6.20 -17.35
C ALA A 93 -6.19 -5.27 -16.71
N ALA A 94 -6.54 -4.59 -15.62
CA ALA A 94 -5.61 -3.73 -14.89
C ALA A 94 -4.45 -4.53 -14.29
N LEU A 95 -4.73 -5.70 -13.70
CA LEU A 95 -3.72 -6.61 -13.16
C LEU A 95 -2.78 -7.14 -14.25
N ALA A 96 -3.31 -7.50 -15.42
CA ALA A 96 -2.50 -7.97 -16.53
C ALA A 96 -1.47 -6.91 -16.95
N LEU A 97 -1.88 -5.64 -17.05
CA LEU A 97 -0.99 -4.53 -17.36
C LEU A 97 0.11 -4.34 -16.32
N VAL A 98 -0.25 -4.41 -15.04
CA VAL A 98 0.73 -4.21 -13.95
C VAL A 98 1.70 -5.37 -13.88
N ARG A 99 1.25 -6.62 -14.09
CA ARG A 99 2.10 -7.81 -14.12
C ARG A 99 3.11 -7.72 -15.26
N GLU A 100 2.65 -7.44 -16.49
CA GLU A 100 3.53 -7.28 -17.64
C GLU A 100 4.59 -6.19 -17.40
N ALA A 101 4.19 -5.03 -16.86
CA ALA A 101 5.12 -3.96 -16.55
C ALA A 101 6.12 -4.32 -15.44
N TYR A 102 5.67 -5.06 -14.43
CA TYR A 102 6.52 -5.55 -13.34
C TYR A 102 7.55 -6.57 -13.85
N ASP A 103 7.13 -7.53 -14.67
CA ASP A 103 8.00 -8.57 -15.21
C ASP A 103 9.13 -7.95 -16.05
N VAL A 104 8.80 -6.97 -16.90
CA VAL A 104 9.81 -6.22 -17.68
C VAL A 104 10.73 -5.39 -16.78
N ALA A 105 10.19 -4.75 -15.74
CA ALA A 105 11.00 -4.00 -14.78
C ALA A 105 11.95 -4.93 -14.01
N ALA A 106 11.48 -6.09 -13.59
CA ALA A 106 12.28 -7.11 -12.92
C ALA A 106 13.44 -7.58 -13.80
N GLU A 107 13.19 -7.87 -15.09
CA GLU A 107 14.25 -8.20 -16.04
C GLU A 107 15.27 -7.05 -16.20
N CYS A 108 14.80 -5.80 -16.27
CA CYS A 108 15.68 -4.64 -16.42
C CYS A 108 16.52 -4.33 -15.18
N LEU A 109 16.00 -4.65 -14.00
CA LEU A 109 16.65 -4.42 -12.71
C LEU A 109 17.45 -5.64 -12.22
N ALA A 110 17.29 -6.80 -12.86
CA ALA A 110 18.09 -7.98 -12.57
C ALA A 110 19.56 -7.74 -12.90
N PRO A 111 20.50 -8.31 -12.13
CA PRO A 111 21.91 -8.26 -12.44
C PRO A 111 22.17 -8.96 -13.78
N ASP A 112 23.10 -8.42 -14.56
CA ASP A 112 23.54 -9.06 -15.80
C ASP A 112 24.48 -10.21 -15.46
N GLU A 113 24.11 -11.44 -15.82
CA GLU A 113 24.93 -12.65 -15.56
C GLU A 113 26.35 -12.53 -16.15
N SER A 114 26.54 -11.70 -17.20
CA SER A 114 27.86 -11.45 -17.81
C SER A 114 28.82 -10.66 -16.92
N VAL A 115 28.29 -9.89 -15.95
CA VAL A 115 29.09 -9.08 -15.01
C VAL A 115 29.48 -9.88 -13.77
N GLU A 116 28.72 -10.92 -13.42
CA GLU A 116 28.99 -11.76 -12.24
C GLU A 116 30.36 -12.47 -12.28
N SER A 117 30.90 -12.75 -13.46
CA SER A 117 32.17 -13.46 -13.58
C SER A 117 33.40 -12.62 -13.21
N SER A 118 33.27 -11.28 -13.22
CA SER A 118 34.40 -10.37 -12.97
C SER A 118 34.44 -9.82 -11.53
N VAL A 119 33.33 -9.88 -10.75
CA VAL A 119 33.17 -9.19 -9.47
C VAL A 119 32.85 -10.14 -8.30
N ARG A 120 32.92 -11.45 -8.52
CA ARG A 120 32.62 -12.46 -7.47
C ARG A 120 33.46 -12.38 -6.19
N GLN A 121 34.32 -11.39 -6.03
CA GLN A 121 35.18 -11.26 -4.85
C GLN A 121 34.66 -10.36 -3.74
N GLU A 122 33.56 -9.63 -3.96
CA GLU A 122 32.92 -8.84 -2.90
C GLU A 122 31.45 -9.24 -2.69
N LYS A 123 31.18 -9.95 -1.60
CA LYS A 123 29.85 -10.44 -1.16
C LYS A 123 28.80 -9.37 -0.91
N SER A 124 28.99 -8.13 -1.35
CA SER A 124 28.11 -6.99 -1.07
C SER A 124 27.10 -6.65 -2.17
N ASP A 125 27.28 -7.16 -3.41
CA ASP A 125 26.47 -6.70 -4.55
C ASP A 125 25.11 -7.39 -4.73
N GLU A 126 24.93 -8.65 -4.30
CA GLU A 126 23.62 -9.32 -4.32
C GLU A 126 22.55 -8.55 -3.54
N GLY A 127 22.93 -7.93 -2.42
CA GLY A 127 22.01 -7.14 -1.61
C GLY A 127 21.52 -5.83 -2.28
N PHE A 128 22.30 -5.28 -3.22
CA PHE A 128 21.96 -4.01 -3.86
C PHE A 128 20.95 -4.15 -5.00
N PHE A 129 21.09 -5.17 -5.85
CA PHE A 129 20.14 -5.43 -6.94
C PHE A 129 18.78 -5.89 -6.41
N ASP A 130 18.75 -6.77 -5.40
CA ASP A 130 17.54 -7.13 -4.69
C ASP A 130 16.86 -5.91 -4.04
N ALA A 131 17.64 -4.92 -3.58
CA ALA A 131 17.13 -3.69 -3.03
C ALA A 131 16.40 -2.84 -4.08
N ASN A 132 16.90 -2.76 -5.33
CA ASN A 132 16.27 -1.97 -6.38
C ASN A 132 14.92 -2.57 -6.83
N ILE A 133 14.87 -3.88 -7.07
CA ILE A 133 13.63 -4.58 -7.41
C ILE A 133 12.62 -4.42 -6.27
N ARG A 134 13.07 -4.56 -5.03
CA ARG A 134 12.24 -4.41 -3.84
C ARG A 134 11.67 -3.00 -3.70
N THR A 135 12.50 -1.97 -3.90
CA THR A 135 12.06 -0.57 -3.87
C THR A 135 11.06 -0.29 -4.98
N PHE A 136 11.32 -0.79 -6.19
CA PHE A 136 10.38 -0.68 -7.30
C PHE A 136 9.04 -1.35 -6.99
N ALA A 137 9.04 -2.57 -6.44
CA ALA A 137 7.85 -3.30 -6.06
C ALA A 137 7.00 -2.53 -5.02
N GLU A 138 7.66 -1.98 -3.99
CA GLU A 138 7.01 -1.18 -2.95
C GLU A 138 6.39 0.11 -3.51
N GLU A 139 7.09 0.86 -4.35
CA GLU A 139 6.54 2.06 -5.00
C GLU A 139 5.40 1.72 -5.96
N CYS A 140 5.53 0.66 -6.75
CA CYS A 140 4.49 0.16 -7.65
C CYS A 140 3.23 -0.21 -6.86
N ALA A 141 3.37 -1.00 -5.80
CA ALA A 141 2.27 -1.43 -4.94
C ALA A 141 1.58 -0.25 -4.23
N ALA A 142 2.34 0.74 -3.75
CA ALA A 142 1.80 1.94 -3.12
C ALA A 142 1.04 2.85 -4.10
N MET A 143 1.55 3.02 -5.32
CA MET A 143 0.88 3.80 -6.35
C MET A 143 -0.37 3.11 -6.88
N LEU A 144 -0.30 1.78 -7.09
CA LEU A 144 -1.45 0.96 -7.48
C LEU A 144 -2.58 1.06 -6.44
N HIS A 145 -2.24 0.96 -5.15
CA HIS A 145 -3.19 1.13 -4.05
C HIS A 145 -3.94 2.46 -4.14
N LYS A 146 -3.22 3.58 -4.29
CA LYS A 146 -3.83 4.92 -4.44
C LYS A 146 -4.75 4.99 -5.65
N THR A 147 -4.31 4.44 -6.79
CA THR A 147 -5.07 4.46 -8.05
C THR A 147 -6.37 3.66 -7.94
N VAL A 148 -6.28 2.44 -7.38
CA VAL A 148 -7.45 1.57 -7.21
C VAL A 148 -8.44 2.16 -6.20
N LEU A 149 -7.99 2.64 -5.05
CA LEU A 149 -8.88 3.26 -4.06
C LEU A 149 -9.55 4.53 -4.59
N ALA A 150 -8.81 5.39 -5.32
CA ALA A 150 -9.39 6.56 -5.96
C ALA A 150 -10.44 6.18 -7.01
N HIS A 151 -10.25 5.07 -7.73
CA HIS A 151 -11.23 4.55 -8.67
C HIS A 151 -12.48 4.02 -7.95
N VAL A 152 -12.31 3.17 -6.95
CA VAL A 152 -13.40 2.58 -6.15
C VAL A 152 -14.27 3.64 -5.47
N ALA A 153 -13.65 4.73 -4.99
CA ALA A 153 -14.36 5.84 -4.35
C ALA A 153 -15.36 6.58 -5.26
N ARG A 154 -15.34 6.32 -6.57
CA ARG A 154 -16.30 6.90 -7.55
C ARG A 154 -17.64 6.17 -7.59
N PHE A 155 -17.75 5.01 -6.93
CA PHE A 155 -18.92 4.14 -7.01
C PHE A 155 -19.61 4.02 -5.65
N HIS A 156 -20.92 3.82 -5.70
CA HIS A 156 -21.69 3.35 -4.55
C HIS A 156 -21.86 1.83 -4.66
N HIS A 157 -21.77 1.16 -3.54
CA HIS A 157 -21.75 -0.29 -3.44
C HIS A 157 -22.99 -0.81 -2.69
N THR A 158 -23.71 -1.75 -3.31
CA THR A 158 -24.64 -2.61 -2.56
C THR A 158 -23.85 -3.66 -1.79
N ALA A 159 -24.46 -4.36 -0.84
CA ALA A 159 -23.79 -5.46 -0.12
C ALA A 159 -23.25 -6.53 -1.10
N THR A 160 -24.03 -6.84 -2.14
CA THR A 160 -23.67 -7.78 -3.20
C THR A 160 -22.48 -7.26 -4.04
N GLY A 161 -22.53 -5.98 -4.47
CA GLY A 161 -21.44 -5.34 -5.19
C GLY A 161 -20.18 -5.18 -4.34
N ALA A 162 -20.32 -5.05 -3.03
CA ALA A 162 -19.18 -5.02 -2.10
C ALA A 162 -18.45 -6.38 -2.01
N LEU A 163 -19.16 -7.50 -2.18
CA LEU A 163 -18.53 -8.82 -2.32
C LEU A 163 -17.66 -8.88 -3.57
N GLN A 164 -18.16 -8.32 -4.69
CA GLN A 164 -17.39 -8.21 -5.92
C GLN A 164 -16.16 -7.32 -5.75
N LEU A 165 -16.32 -6.15 -5.12
CA LEU A 165 -15.20 -5.27 -4.79
C LEU A 165 -14.16 -5.97 -3.92
N LYS A 166 -14.61 -6.70 -2.88
CA LYS A 166 -13.70 -7.46 -2.00
C LYS A 166 -12.90 -8.50 -2.78
N ARG A 167 -13.51 -9.14 -3.79
CA ARG A 167 -12.81 -10.06 -4.67
C ARG A 167 -11.74 -9.34 -5.50
N ASP A 168 -12.09 -8.20 -6.12
CA ASP A 168 -11.16 -7.42 -6.92
C ASP A 168 -9.97 -6.92 -6.08
N VAL A 169 -10.23 -6.36 -4.90
CA VAL A 169 -9.17 -5.93 -3.97
C VAL A 169 -8.31 -7.11 -3.52
N GLY A 170 -8.92 -8.30 -3.33
CA GLY A 170 -8.21 -9.52 -2.99
C GLY A 170 -7.22 -9.98 -4.08
N GLU A 171 -7.57 -9.79 -5.36
CA GLU A 171 -6.66 -10.09 -6.47
C GLU A 171 -5.47 -9.13 -6.52
N PHE A 172 -5.71 -7.83 -6.29
CA PHE A 172 -4.63 -6.86 -6.17
C PHE A 172 -3.72 -7.16 -4.97
N ASP A 173 -4.30 -7.48 -3.80
CA ASP A 173 -3.52 -7.88 -2.61
C ASP A 173 -2.68 -9.14 -2.87
N ALA A 174 -3.24 -10.13 -3.54
CA ALA A 174 -2.52 -11.34 -3.90
C ALA A 174 -1.32 -11.05 -4.82
N PHE A 175 -1.51 -10.16 -5.82
CA PHE A 175 -0.43 -9.71 -6.68
C PHE A 175 0.64 -8.97 -5.89
N VAL A 176 0.28 -8.00 -5.05
CA VAL A 176 1.24 -7.23 -4.24
C VAL A 176 2.03 -8.14 -3.32
N ARG A 177 1.40 -9.13 -2.69
CA ARG A 177 2.10 -10.14 -1.89
C ARG A 177 3.06 -11.00 -2.69
N SER A 178 2.84 -11.19 -3.98
CA SER A 178 3.75 -11.95 -4.83
C SER A 178 5.01 -11.17 -5.20
N ILE A 179 4.94 -9.84 -5.28
CA ILE A 179 6.07 -8.98 -5.67
C ILE A 179 6.81 -8.34 -4.49
N CYS A 180 6.14 -8.11 -3.37
CA CYS A 180 6.75 -7.55 -2.17
C CYS A 180 7.36 -8.67 -1.31
N ALA A 181 8.69 -8.70 -1.22
CA ALA A 181 9.43 -9.75 -0.51
C ALA A 181 9.10 -9.86 0.99
N ARG A 182 8.60 -8.80 1.61
CA ARG A 182 8.27 -8.75 3.04
C ARG A 182 6.76 -8.64 3.24
N LYS A 183 6.17 -9.64 3.90
CA LYS A 183 4.75 -9.63 4.30
C LYS A 183 4.37 -8.45 5.21
N SER A 184 5.36 -7.83 5.84
CA SER A 184 5.21 -6.67 6.75
C SER A 184 5.53 -5.34 6.09
N SER A 185 5.67 -5.29 4.76
CA SER A 185 5.92 -4.04 4.06
C SER A 185 4.76 -3.05 4.23
N PRO A 186 5.01 -1.74 4.22
CA PRO A 186 3.95 -0.72 4.29
C PRO A 186 2.90 -0.90 3.20
N ALA A 187 3.31 -1.23 1.97
CA ALA A 187 2.40 -1.45 0.86
C ALA A 187 1.53 -2.70 1.08
N SER A 188 2.12 -3.83 1.50
CA SER A 188 1.35 -5.05 1.80
C SER A 188 0.37 -4.86 2.96
N ARG A 189 0.71 -4.04 3.96
CA ARG A 189 -0.23 -3.68 5.03
C ARG A 189 -1.39 -2.84 4.51
N ALA A 190 -1.11 -1.80 3.71
CA ALA A 190 -2.14 -0.94 3.15
C ALA A 190 -3.17 -1.72 2.31
N TRP A 191 -2.73 -2.71 1.52
CA TRP A 191 -3.64 -3.56 0.74
C TRP A 191 -4.48 -4.48 1.61
N ARG A 192 -3.92 -5.04 2.68
CA ARG A 192 -4.66 -5.84 3.66
C ARG A 192 -5.71 -5.00 4.37
N ASP A 193 -5.34 -3.79 4.80
CA ASP A 193 -6.27 -2.84 5.41
C ASP A 193 -7.40 -2.46 4.44
N ALA A 194 -7.11 -2.27 3.15
CA ALA A 194 -8.14 -2.02 2.14
C ALA A 194 -9.09 -3.20 2.00
N LEU A 195 -8.59 -4.44 2.02
CA LEU A 195 -9.40 -5.65 1.98
C LEU A 195 -10.31 -5.78 3.22
N ASP A 196 -9.76 -5.49 4.40
CA ASP A 196 -10.54 -5.52 5.65
C ASP A 196 -11.61 -4.43 5.67
N ARG A 197 -11.31 -3.25 5.15
CA ARG A 197 -12.29 -2.15 5.01
C ARG A 197 -13.45 -2.48 4.06
N CYS A 198 -13.27 -3.35 3.08
CA CYS A 198 -14.37 -3.84 2.25
C CYS A 198 -15.47 -4.52 3.08
N ASN A 199 -15.14 -5.07 4.25
CA ASN A 199 -16.12 -5.67 5.15
C ASN A 199 -17.13 -4.64 5.65
N ALA A 200 -16.73 -3.36 5.84
CA ALA A 200 -17.63 -2.29 6.23
C ALA A 200 -18.78 -2.03 5.24
N LEU A 201 -18.56 -2.37 3.97
CA LEU A 201 -19.57 -2.27 2.92
C LEU A 201 -20.57 -3.44 2.93
N ILE A 202 -20.20 -4.57 3.54
CA ILE A 202 -20.94 -5.83 3.51
C ILE A 202 -21.78 -6.02 4.78
N ILE A 203 -21.24 -5.63 5.94
CA ILE A 203 -21.88 -5.88 7.24
C ILE A 203 -23.20 -5.12 7.40
N PRO A 204 -24.13 -5.65 8.20
CA PRO A 204 -25.40 -4.96 8.48
C PRO A 204 -25.19 -3.60 9.17
N ALA A 205 -26.06 -2.64 8.88
CA ALA A 205 -25.96 -1.27 9.40
C ALA A 205 -25.88 -1.19 10.93
N HIS A 206 -26.57 -2.07 11.65
CA HIS A 206 -26.55 -2.11 13.12
C HIS A 206 -25.20 -2.53 13.72
N ALA A 207 -24.32 -3.20 12.94
CA ALA A 207 -22.99 -3.62 13.38
C ALA A 207 -21.90 -2.57 13.10
N LEU A 208 -22.20 -1.52 12.32
CA LEU A 208 -21.22 -0.48 11.97
C LEU A 208 -20.64 0.27 13.19
N PRO A 209 -21.43 0.64 14.23
CA PRO A 209 -20.87 1.31 15.40
C PRO A 209 -19.85 0.46 16.15
N GLU A 210 -20.06 -0.87 16.21
CA GLU A 210 -19.11 -1.81 16.81
C GLU A 210 -17.82 -1.85 15.99
N LEU A 211 -17.93 -2.02 14.66
CA LEU A 211 -16.79 -2.01 13.76
C LEU A 211 -15.94 -0.73 13.91
N LEU A 212 -16.57 0.45 14.03
CA LEU A 212 -15.83 1.71 14.22
C LEU A 212 -15.09 1.74 15.55
N ARG A 213 -15.66 1.14 16.61
CA ARG A 213 -15.01 1.03 17.91
C ARG A 213 -13.81 0.09 17.86
N GLU A 214 -13.98 -1.08 17.23
CA GLU A 214 -12.89 -2.04 17.01
C GLU A 214 -11.77 -1.45 16.15
N THR A 215 -12.12 -0.76 15.07
CA THR A 215 -11.14 -0.07 14.20
C THR A 215 -10.32 0.94 14.98
N ARG A 216 -10.97 1.74 15.84
CA ARG A 216 -10.28 2.71 16.70
C ARG A 216 -9.31 2.01 17.65
N ALA A 217 -9.80 0.96 18.34
CA ALA A 217 -8.99 0.24 19.31
C ALA A 217 -7.77 -0.43 18.66
N ALA A 218 -7.96 -1.04 17.50
CA ALA A 218 -6.87 -1.66 16.74
C ALA A 218 -5.82 -0.62 16.32
N ALA A 219 -6.23 0.53 15.79
CA ALA A 219 -5.30 1.57 15.35
C ALA A 219 -4.50 2.19 16.53
N VAL A 220 -5.12 2.32 17.70
CA VAL A 220 -4.43 2.75 18.92
C VAL A 220 -3.38 1.71 19.32
N ALA A 221 -3.75 0.43 19.37
CA ALA A 221 -2.84 -0.65 19.73
C ALA A 221 -1.66 -0.79 18.74
N ASP A 222 -1.92 -0.62 17.44
CA ASP A 222 -0.87 -0.65 16.41
C ASP A 222 0.11 0.53 16.56
N ALA A 223 -0.39 1.73 16.87
CA ALA A 223 0.45 2.90 17.10
C ALA A 223 1.35 2.73 18.35
N GLU A 224 0.82 2.13 19.41
CA GLU A 224 1.57 1.80 20.62
C GLU A 224 2.62 0.72 20.35
N ALA A 225 2.28 -0.34 19.62
CA ALA A 225 3.19 -1.42 19.27
C ALA A 225 4.34 -0.96 18.35
N GLU A 226 4.04 -0.13 17.35
CA GLU A 226 5.05 0.43 16.43
C GLU A 226 6.04 1.30 17.18
N ARG A 227 5.56 2.06 18.13
CA ARG A 227 6.38 2.87 18.98
C ARG A 227 7.29 2.04 19.89
N ALA A 228 6.75 1.03 20.56
CA ALA A 228 7.55 0.13 21.40
C ALA A 228 8.69 -0.52 20.59
N ARG A 229 8.46 -0.85 19.32
CA ARG A 229 9.50 -1.34 18.41
C ARG A 229 10.61 -0.32 18.18
N ARG A 230 10.24 0.96 17.92
CA ARG A 230 11.24 2.02 17.72
C ARG A 230 12.07 2.26 18.98
N GLU A 231 11.45 2.28 20.14
CA GLU A 231 12.17 2.42 21.41
C GLU A 231 13.18 1.28 21.64
N ILE A 232 12.83 0.06 21.25
CA ILE A 232 13.75 -1.10 21.30
C ILE A 232 14.89 -0.95 20.28
N GLU A 233 14.59 -0.50 19.05
CA GLU A 233 15.61 -0.28 18.01
C GLU A 233 16.58 0.83 18.41
N GLU A 234 16.08 1.93 19.00
CA GLU A 234 16.91 3.03 19.50
C GLU A 234 17.76 2.60 20.71
N ALA A 235 17.20 1.83 21.63
CA ALA A 235 17.93 1.29 22.79
C ALA A 235 18.97 0.25 22.38
N GLY A 236 18.69 -0.58 21.37
CA GLY A 236 19.63 -1.58 20.86
C GLY A 236 20.79 -0.99 20.05
N GLY A 237 20.62 0.23 19.50
CA GLY A 237 21.68 0.95 18.77
C GLY A 237 22.69 1.68 19.65
N LEU A 238 22.49 1.76 20.96
CA LEU A 238 23.39 2.44 21.92
C LEU A 238 24.43 1.49 22.58
N GLY A 239 24.70 0.34 21.97
CA GLY A 239 25.83 -0.50 22.34
C GLY A 239 27.15 0.14 21.98
N GLU A 240 27.96 0.48 23.00
CA GLU A 240 29.30 1.07 22.98
C GLU A 240 29.39 2.61 22.85
N LYS A 241 29.03 3.29 23.91
CA LYS A 241 29.76 4.51 24.31
C LYS A 241 30.14 4.37 25.76
N ASP A 242 31.41 4.08 25.98
CA ASP A 242 32.10 4.23 27.25
C ASP A 242 31.98 5.66 27.79
N GLY A 243 31.84 5.78 29.11
CA GLY A 243 32.33 6.93 29.83
C GLY A 243 31.30 7.80 30.51
N ASP A 244 31.17 7.56 31.82
CA ASP A 244 31.08 8.54 32.91
C ASP A 244 30.48 9.93 32.56
N THR A 245 29.22 10.13 32.89
CA THR A 245 28.81 11.38 33.54
C THR A 245 27.59 11.10 34.43
N ALA A 246 27.86 11.00 35.73
CA ALA A 246 26.84 11.12 36.76
C ALA A 246 26.31 12.56 36.74
N GLY A 247 25.03 12.70 36.36
CA GLY A 247 24.28 13.96 36.43
C GLY A 247 22.86 13.59 36.87
N ASP A 248 22.68 13.59 38.18
CA ASP A 248 21.40 13.59 38.88
C ASP A 248 20.75 14.94 38.64
N ASP A 249 19.66 15.02 37.88
CA ASP A 249 18.63 16.05 37.94
C ASP A 249 17.52 15.78 36.92
N GLY A 250 16.29 15.43 37.34
CA GLY A 250 15.15 15.58 36.44
C GLY A 250 13.98 14.60 36.54
N ASP A 251 13.35 14.54 37.71
CA ASP A 251 12.15 13.71 37.94
C ASP A 251 10.82 14.36 37.45
N THR A 252 10.89 15.41 36.60
CA THR A 252 9.70 16.12 36.10
C THR A 252 9.37 15.93 34.63
N ALA A 253 10.20 15.30 33.83
CA ALA A 253 10.00 15.15 32.38
C ALA A 253 9.08 13.98 31.97
N GLY A 254 8.72 13.08 32.89
CA GLY A 254 7.97 11.87 32.57
C GLY A 254 6.50 12.10 32.21
N GLY A 255 5.85 13.10 32.82
CA GLY A 255 4.41 13.33 32.62
C GLY A 255 4.05 13.87 31.24
N ASP A 256 4.83 14.83 30.75
CA ASP A 256 4.60 15.48 29.44
C ASP A 256 4.79 14.48 28.26
N GLU A 257 5.71 13.56 28.43
CA GLU A 257 5.99 12.54 27.41
C GLU A 257 4.88 11.48 27.34
N GLU A 258 4.33 11.04 28.47
CA GLU A 258 3.20 10.10 28.51
C GLU A 258 1.92 10.72 27.93
N GLU A 259 1.63 11.99 28.24
CA GLU A 259 0.49 12.72 27.66
C GLU A 259 0.64 12.91 26.15
N ARG A 260 1.83 13.24 25.67
CA ARG A 260 2.14 13.30 24.25
C ARG A 260 1.93 11.94 23.57
N ARG A 261 2.30 10.87 24.23
CA ARG A 261 2.11 9.47 23.78
C ARG A 261 0.64 9.13 23.60
N ALA A 262 -0.16 9.37 24.63
CA ALA A 262 -1.59 9.12 24.59
C ALA A 262 -2.28 9.94 23.49
N ARG A 263 -1.84 11.18 23.25
CA ARG A 263 -2.37 12.02 22.18
C ARG A 263 -2.09 11.45 20.79
N VAL A 264 -0.87 11.01 20.49
CA VAL A 264 -0.50 10.41 19.19
C VAL A 264 -1.30 9.14 18.92
N ALA A 265 -1.44 8.26 19.91
CA ALA A 265 -2.22 7.04 19.78
C ALA A 265 -3.72 7.35 19.53
N LYS A 266 -4.26 8.34 20.24
CA LYS A 266 -5.63 8.80 20.03
C LYS A 266 -5.84 9.38 18.62
N GLU A 267 -4.92 10.21 18.14
CA GLU A 267 -4.97 10.77 16.78
C GLU A 267 -4.94 9.68 15.70
N ALA A 268 -4.13 8.64 15.89
CA ALA A 268 -4.12 7.47 15.00
C ALA A 268 -5.47 6.75 14.99
N GLY A 269 -6.09 6.54 16.15
CA GLY A 269 -7.41 5.96 16.26
C GLY A 269 -8.50 6.80 15.58
N ASP A 270 -8.48 8.12 15.77
CA ASP A 270 -9.44 9.03 15.15
C ASP A 270 -9.26 9.08 13.63
N ALA A 271 -8.04 9.07 13.11
CA ALA A 271 -7.75 9.01 11.69
C ALA A 271 -8.26 7.71 11.04
N ALA A 272 -8.05 6.57 11.69
CA ALA A 272 -8.54 5.28 11.22
C ALA A 272 -10.08 5.23 11.14
N VAL A 273 -10.76 5.78 12.15
CA VAL A 273 -12.24 5.91 12.16
C VAL A 273 -12.71 6.82 11.02
N GLN A 274 -12.08 7.97 10.81
CA GLN A 274 -12.45 8.88 9.71
C GLN A 274 -12.31 8.20 8.35
N GLU A 275 -11.27 7.44 8.15
CA GLU A 275 -11.07 6.69 6.90
C GLU A 275 -12.14 5.60 6.74
N MET A 276 -12.47 4.86 7.79
CA MET A 276 -13.55 3.87 7.76
C MET A 276 -14.91 4.53 7.46
N VAL A 277 -15.20 5.68 8.04
CA VAL A 277 -16.42 6.46 7.77
C VAL A 277 -16.50 6.86 6.28
N ARG A 278 -15.39 7.27 5.67
CA ARG A 278 -15.35 7.55 4.22
C ARG A 278 -15.75 6.33 3.39
N ILE A 279 -15.28 5.15 3.77
CA ILE A 279 -15.67 3.90 3.10
C ILE A 279 -17.15 3.61 3.30
N ILE A 280 -17.66 3.76 4.52
CA ILE A 280 -19.09 3.54 4.81
C ILE A 280 -20.00 4.46 3.99
N HIS A 281 -19.55 5.69 3.67
CA HIS A 281 -20.29 6.60 2.80
C HIS A 281 -20.44 6.09 1.35
N LEU A 282 -19.62 5.13 0.94
CA LEU A 282 -19.77 4.50 -0.38
C LEU A 282 -20.88 3.45 -0.44
N ARG A 283 -21.51 3.11 0.67
CA ARG A 283 -22.66 2.20 0.68
C ARG A 283 -23.85 2.82 -0.05
N ALA A 284 -24.51 2.02 -0.86
CA ALA A 284 -25.70 2.46 -1.58
C ALA A 284 -26.90 2.75 -0.68
N ASP A 285 -26.93 2.13 0.52
CA ASP A 285 -27.95 2.27 1.57
C ASP A 285 -27.52 3.23 2.69
N PHE A 286 -26.44 4.02 2.49
CA PHE A 286 -25.89 4.88 3.53
C PHE A 286 -26.91 5.90 4.03
N HIS A 287 -27.06 5.96 5.35
CA HIS A 287 -27.81 7.00 6.05
C HIS A 287 -27.02 7.46 7.30
N PRO A 288 -26.95 8.76 7.62
CA PRO A 288 -26.16 9.25 8.76
C PRO A 288 -26.50 8.64 10.12
N SER A 289 -27.72 8.12 10.30
CA SER A 289 -28.11 7.42 11.52
C SER A 289 -27.36 6.13 11.77
N MET A 290 -26.76 5.52 10.72
CA MET A 290 -25.96 4.30 10.83
C MET A 290 -24.68 4.50 11.64
N LEU A 291 -24.19 5.74 11.72
CA LEU A 291 -22.98 6.10 12.48
C LEU A 291 -23.29 6.49 13.93
N LYS A 292 -24.55 6.65 14.29
CA LYS A 292 -24.96 6.98 15.66
C LYS A 292 -24.88 5.74 16.53
N VAL A 293 -24.04 5.76 17.53
CA VAL A 293 -24.07 4.78 18.62
C VAL A 293 -25.45 4.86 19.26
N GLN A 294 -26.26 3.81 19.16
CA GLN A 294 -27.46 3.69 19.95
C GLN A 294 -27.01 3.65 21.41
N SER A 295 -27.25 4.72 22.16
CA SER A 295 -27.10 4.67 23.61
C SER A 295 -27.95 3.48 24.10
N PRO A 296 -27.40 2.57 24.93
CA PRO A 296 -28.19 1.48 25.45
C PRO A 296 -29.44 2.07 26.05
N LYS A 297 -30.60 1.58 25.58
CA LYS A 297 -31.88 1.89 26.27
C LYS A 297 -31.64 1.54 27.73
N LYS A 298 -31.75 2.53 28.62
CA LYS A 298 -31.99 2.23 30.01
C LYS A 298 -33.27 1.40 30.02
N ASP A 299 -33.11 0.10 30.14
CA ASP A 299 -34.23 -0.75 30.47
C ASP A 299 -34.82 -0.18 31.75
N ASP A 300 -36.04 0.29 31.61
CA ASP A 300 -36.84 0.75 32.72
C ASP A 300 -36.96 -0.45 33.68
N ALA A 301 -36.16 -0.40 34.73
CA ALA A 301 -36.30 -1.29 35.87
C ALA A 301 -37.54 -0.81 36.63
N GLU A 302 -38.68 -1.42 36.37
CA GLU A 302 -39.76 -1.56 37.30
C GLU A 302 -39.70 -2.88 38.03
#